data_e4277e076acde59d877ab716ca85e8e3
#
_entry.id   e4277e076acde59d877ab716ca85e8e3
#
_cell.length_a   1.000
_cell.length_b   1.000
_cell.length_c   1.000
_cell.angle_alpha   90.00
_cell.angle_beta   90.00
_cell.angle_gamma   90.00
#
_symmetry.space_group_name_H-M   'P 1'
#
loop_
_entity.id
_entity.type
_entity.pdbx_description
1 polymer ?
#
loop_
_entity_poly.entity_id
_entity_poly.type
_entity_poly.pdbx_seq_one_letter_code
_entity_poly.pdbx_strand_id
1 'polypeptide(L)'
;MDPVTEKFSPLSNDVNVRKLLNKRYAFETFLIDSRQRMWLASVNGGVICVDLPSSKITEYAMDTNNPSSIGRFKVVHIFEDSRGSVFFCTIGSGIYEYQEGEQSFKSYSTSNQCLPSDYCYYICESVEDHRLFILHGKGLSIFNREKGEVENTYHLFNQTYSQGSASVSYTHLRAHETLSDL
;
A
#
# COMPACT_ATOMS: atom_id res chain seq x y z
N MET A 1 6.25 17.94 11.90
CA MET A 1 7.16 18.89 12.59
C MET A 1 7.04 20.23 11.86
N ASP A 2 6.86 21.31 12.59
CA ASP A 2 6.87 22.67 12.02
C ASP A 2 8.31 23.00 11.64
N PRO A 3 8.60 23.31 10.35
CA PRO A 3 9.97 23.56 9.89
C PRO A 3 10.58 24.86 10.43
N VAL A 4 9.75 25.76 10.97
CA VAL A 4 10.20 27.06 11.52
C VAL A 4 10.52 26.95 13.00
N THR A 5 9.72 26.22 13.75
CA THR A 5 9.86 26.11 15.22
C THR A 5 10.50 24.80 15.67
N GLU A 6 10.69 23.84 14.76
CA GLU A 6 11.18 22.47 15.03
C GLU A 6 10.34 21.72 16.08
N LYS A 7 9.14 22.19 16.37
CA LYS A 7 8.25 21.59 17.35
C LYS A 7 7.27 20.63 16.68
N PHE A 8 7.03 19.50 17.35
CA PHE A 8 5.94 18.61 16.99
C PHE A 8 4.63 19.18 17.48
N SER A 9 3.66 19.33 16.58
CA SER A 9 2.28 19.62 16.91
C SER A 9 1.41 18.38 16.67
N PRO A 10 0.27 18.24 17.36
CA PRO A 10 -0.68 17.18 17.06
C PRO A 10 -1.12 17.25 15.59
N LEU A 11 -1.26 16.09 14.95
CA LEU A 11 -1.72 15.98 13.55
C LEU A 11 -3.12 16.60 13.37
N SER A 12 -3.94 16.51 14.40
CA SER A 12 -5.27 17.14 14.46
C SER A 12 -5.58 17.60 15.88
N ASN A 13 -6.25 18.74 16.00
CA ASN A 13 -6.82 19.21 17.26
C ASN A 13 -8.19 18.57 17.55
N ASP A 14 -8.77 17.84 16.60
CA ASP A 14 -10.04 17.15 16.76
C ASP A 14 -9.94 16.04 17.81
N VAL A 15 -10.89 16.05 18.76
CA VAL A 15 -10.93 15.11 19.88
C VAL A 15 -11.15 13.67 19.42
N ASN A 16 -11.90 13.46 18.33
CA ASN A 16 -12.18 12.11 17.81
C ASN A 16 -10.96 11.52 17.11
N VAL A 17 -10.25 12.32 16.32
CA VAL A 17 -8.97 11.90 15.71
C VAL A 17 -7.95 11.56 16.81
N ARG A 18 -7.83 12.39 17.84
CA ARG A 18 -6.93 12.11 18.97
C ARG A 18 -7.35 10.86 19.75
N LYS A 19 -8.65 10.64 19.97
CA LYS A 19 -9.17 9.42 20.59
C LYS A 19 -8.90 8.18 19.74
N LEU A 20 -9.03 8.29 18.41
CA LEU A 20 -8.70 7.20 17.48
C LEU A 20 -7.23 6.82 17.60
N LEU A 21 -6.32 7.79 17.52
CA LEU A 21 -4.88 7.54 17.61
C LEU A 21 -4.44 7.04 19.01
N ASN A 22 -5.18 7.42 20.06
CA ASN A 22 -4.93 6.97 21.43
C ASN A 22 -5.63 5.65 21.79
N LYS A 23 -6.62 5.19 20.99
CA LYS A 23 -7.10 3.82 21.12
C LYS A 23 -5.92 2.90 20.86
N ARG A 24 -5.84 1.78 21.60
CA ARG A 24 -4.81 0.73 21.41
C ARG A 24 -4.96 0.01 20.08
N TYR A 25 -5.12 0.76 18.98
CA TYR A 25 -4.97 0.22 17.64
C TYR A 25 -3.48 0.10 17.36
N ALA A 26 -3.01 -1.11 17.16
CA ALA A 26 -1.72 -1.28 16.52
C ALA A 26 -1.92 -1.04 15.02
N PHE A 27 -1.24 -0.04 14.50
CA PHE A 27 -1.20 0.24 13.06
C PHE A 27 0.09 -0.34 12.47
N GLU A 28 -0.01 -0.91 11.30
CA GLU A 28 1.12 -1.50 10.58
C GLU A 28 1.83 -0.46 9.72
N THR A 29 1.05 0.36 9.03
CA THR A 29 1.53 1.38 8.11
C THR A 29 0.52 2.49 7.97
N PHE A 30 0.96 3.64 7.46
CA PHE A 30 0.10 4.76 7.13
C PHE A 30 0.60 5.50 5.88
N LEU A 31 -0.30 6.27 5.28
CA LEU A 31 -0.03 7.20 4.19
C LEU A 31 -0.86 8.46 4.41
N ILE A 32 -0.28 9.64 4.12
CA ILE A 32 -1.05 10.87 3.90
C ILE A 32 -1.04 11.10 2.39
N ASP A 33 -2.20 11.05 1.77
CA ASP A 33 -2.34 11.20 0.33
C ASP A 33 -2.39 12.69 -0.11
N SER A 34 -2.32 12.91 -1.40
CA SER A 34 -2.33 14.25 -2.01
C SER A 34 -3.61 15.05 -1.73
N ARG A 35 -4.69 14.38 -1.32
CA ARG A 35 -5.97 14.98 -0.92
C ARG A 35 -6.06 15.24 0.57
N GLN A 36 -4.94 15.18 1.29
CA GLN A 36 -4.86 15.37 2.74
C GLN A 36 -5.70 14.37 3.55
N ARG A 37 -5.83 13.13 3.07
CA ARG A 37 -6.42 12.04 3.83
C ARG A 37 -5.33 11.18 4.42
N MET A 38 -5.45 10.86 5.68
CA MET A 38 -4.56 9.91 6.36
C MET A 38 -5.19 8.53 6.35
N TRP A 39 -4.54 7.61 5.68
CA TRP A 39 -4.90 6.20 5.61
C TRP A 39 -4.09 5.42 6.65
N LEU A 40 -4.76 4.68 7.52
CA LEU A 40 -4.15 3.90 8.59
C LEU A 40 -4.53 2.44 8.41
N ALA A 41 -3.54 1.57 8.25
CA ALA A 41 -3.77 0.12 8.17
C ALA A 41 -3.76 -0.50 9.56
N SER A 42 -4.82 -1.17 9.95
CA SER A 42 -4.92 -1.89 11.23
C SER A 42 -4.23 -3.25 11.15
N VAL A 43 -3.50 -3.64 12.20
CA VAL A 43 -2.92 -5.00 12.30
C VAL A 43 -3.98 -6.10 12.33
N ASN A 44 -5.20 -5.78 12.71
CA ASN A 44 -6.32 -6.71 12.75
C ASN A 44 -7.09 -6.80 11.43
N GLY A 45 -6.61 -6.14 10.38
CA GLY A 45 -7.25 -6.01 9.07
C GLY A 45 -8.12 -4.77 8.96
N GLY A 46 -8.41 -4.41 7.70
CA GLY A 46 -9.10 -3.18 7.37
C GLY A 46 -8.22 -1.93 7.41
N VAL A 47 -8.80 -0.82 6.99
CA VAL A 47 -8.15 0.50 6.97
C VAL A 47 -9.08 1.57 7.51
N ILE A 48 -8.48 2.60 8.09
CA ILE A 48 -9.19 3.78 8.56
C ILE A 48 -8.70 4.95 7.71
N CYS A 49 -9.64 5.72 7.18
CA CYS A 49 -9.38 6.96 6.47
C CYS A 49 -9.81 8.14 7.35
N VAL A 50 -8.88 9.06 7.57
CA VAL A 50 -9.14 10.33 8.26
C VAL A 50 -8.96 11.46 7.25
N ASP A 51 -10.03 12.14 6.91
CA ASP A 51 -9.98 13.39 6.16
C ASP A 51 -9.46 14.50 7.10
N LEU A 52 -8.24 14.96 6.89
CA LEU A 52 -7.58 15.87 7.82
C LEU A 52 -8.24 17.26 7.88
N PRO A 53 -8.72 17.86 6.75
CA PRO A 53 -9.40 19.13 6.80
C PRO A 53 -10.71 19.11 7.57
N SER A 54 -11.55 18.07 7.39
CA SER A 54 -12.87 17.97 8.03
C SER A 54 -12.84 17.16 9.33
N SER A 55 -11.74 16.48 9.63
CA SER A 55 -11.62 15.51 10.73
C SER A 55 -12.61 14.34 10.64
N LYS A 56 -13.19 14.10 9.47
CA LYS A 56 -14.09 12.97 9.23
C LYS A 56 -13.31 11.67 9.26
N ILE A 57 -13.80 10.71 10.04
CA ILE A 57 -13.23 9.36 10.14
C ILE A 57 -14.15 8.39 9.43
N THR A 58 -13.59 7.57 8.54
CA THR A 58 -14.30 6.49 7.85
C THR A 58 -13.51 5.20 8.08
N GLU A 59 -14.18 4.17 8.63
CA GLU A 59 -13.59 2.86 8.85
C GLU A 59 -14.03 1.91 7.73
N TYR A 60 -13.08 1.29 7.06
CA TYR A 60 -13.30 0.27 6.04
C TYR A 60 -12.85 -1.07 6.60
N ALA A 61 -13.82 -1.90 6.93
CA ALA A 61 -13.60 -3.27 7.40
C ALA A 61 -14.06 -4.28 6.34
N MET A 62 -13.65 -5.53 6.50
CA MET A 62 -14.17 -6.61 5.69
C MET A 62 -15.68 -6.76 5.92
N ASP A 63 -16.42 -6.78 4.82
CA ASP A 63 -17.82 -7.17 4.79
C ASP A 63 -17.97 -8.38 3.85
N THR A 64 -18.33 -9.54 4.39
CA THR A 64 -18.50 -10.78 3.62
C THR A 64 -19.65 -10.72 2.61
N ASN A 65 -20.57 -9.80 2.79
CA ASN A 65 -21.71 -9.56 1.88
C ASN A 65 -21.37 -8.54 0.79
N ASN A 66 -20.23 -7.84 0.90
CA ASN A 66 -19.80 -6.84 -0.05
C ASN A 66 -18.44 -7.21 -0.66
N PRO A 67 -18.43 -7.75 -1.89
CA PRO A 67 -17.18 -8.13 -2.57
C PRO A 67 -16.26 -6.95 -2.86
N SER A 68 -16.77 -5.71 -2.83
CA SER A 68 -16.00 -4.48 -2.99
C SER A 68 -15.49 -3.91 -1.65
N SER A 69 -15.65 -4.64 -0.54
CA SER A 69 -15.02 -4.28 0.73
C SER A 69 -13.53 -4.62 0.70
N ILE A 70 -12.74 -3.92 1.52
CA ILE A 70 -11.35 -4.34 1.76
C ILE A 70 -11.33 -5.67 2.51
N GLY A 71 -10.46 -6.59 2.10
CA GLY A 71 -10.35 -7.90 2.74
C GLY A 71 -9.88 -7.83 4.19
N ARG A 72 -10.09 -8.93 4.94
CA ARG A 72 -9.67 -9.05 6.36
C ARG A 72 -8.17 -9.24 6.55
N PHE A 73 -7.42 -9.36 5.46
CA PHE A 73 -5.99 -9.61 5.52
C PHE A 73 -5.21 -8.35 5.89
N LYS A 74 -4.05 -8.58 6.50
CA LYS A 74 -3.15 -7.53 6.94
C LYS A 74 -2.67 -6.69 5.76
N VAL A 75 -2.93 -5.39 5.81
CA VAL A 75 -2.34 -4.40 4.89
C VAL A 75 -0.95 -4.05 5.41
N VAL A 76 0.06 -4.21 4.57
CA VAL A 76 1.47 -4.01 4.94
C VAL A 76 2.10 -2.80 4.24
N HIS A 77 1.49 -2.32 3.16
CA HIS A 77 1.96 -1.14 2.45
C HIS A 77 0.79 -0.39 1.84
N ILE A 78 0.85 0.93 1.90
CA ILE A 78 -0.12 1.85 1.28
C ILE A 78 0.67 2.77 0.36
N PHE A 79 0.20 2.97 -0.85
CA PHE A 79 0.90 3.74 -1.87
C PHE A 79 -0.10 4.59 -2.67
N GLU A 80 0.25 5.84 -2.92
CA GLU A 80 -0.45 6.71 -3.86
C GLU A 80 0.40 6.89 -5.10
N ASP A 81 -0.16 6.64 -6.28
CA ASP A 81 0.53 6.86 -7.54
C ASP A 81 0.42 8.32 -8.02
N SER A 82 1.13 8.65 -9.09
CA SER A 82 1.15 10.00 -9.67
C SER A 82 -0.21 10.50 -10.18
N ARG A 83 -1.19 9.62 -10.33
CA ARG A 83 -2.58 9.95 -10.73
C ARG A 83 -3.50 10.14 -9.52
N GLY A 84 -2.98 9.98 -8.30
CA GLY A 84 -3.74 10.09 -7.04
C GLY A 84 -4.60 8.87 -6.73
N SER A 85 -4.31 7.70 -7.32
CA SER A 85 -4.94 6.43 -6.90
C SER A 85 -4.21 5.82 -5.73
N VAL A 86 -4.96 5.37 -4.74
CA VAL A 86 -4.41 4.78 -3.51
C VAL A 86 -4.54 3.26 -3.55
N PHE A 87 -3.40 2.59 -3.37
CA PHE A 87 -3.26 1.13 -3.40
C PHE A 87 -2.87 0.59 -2.03
N PHE A 88 -3.37 -0.60 -1.70
CA PHE A 88 -3.15 -1.29 -0.44
C PHE A 88 -2.62 -2.69 -0.72
N CYS A 89 -1.36 -2.96 -0.37
CA CYS A 89 -0.77 -4.29 -0.48
C CYS A 89 -1.09 -5.13 0.74
N THR A 90 -1.51 -6.37 0.52
CA THR A 90 -1.93 -7.27 1.60
C THR A 90 -1.12 -8.57 1.63
N ILE A 91 -1.08 -9.17 2.81
CA ILE A 91 -0.53 -10.51 3.00
C ILE A 91 -1.66 -11.54 2.93
N GLY A 92 -1.91 -12.04 1.70
CA GLY A 92 -2.85 -13.15 1.45
C GLY A 92 -4.14 -12.79 0.72
N SER A 93 -4.29 -11.53 0.21
CA SER A 93 -5.47 -11.13 -0.58
C SER A 93 -5.12 -10.23 -1.76
N GLY A 94 -3.85 -10.16 -2.16
CA GLY A 94 -3.38 -9.36 -3.28
C GLY A 94 -3.32 -7.86 -2.98
N ILE A 95 -3.76 -7.05 -3.93
CA ILE A 95 -3.76 -5.59 -3.86
C ILE A 95 -5.19 -5.09 -3.99
N TYR A 96 -5.50 -4.03 -3.26
CA TYR A 96 -6.74 -3.28 -3.38
C TYR A 96 -6.44 -1.86 -3.86
N GLU A 97 -7.26 -1.36 -4.78
CA GLU A 97 -7.28 0.02 -5.24
C GLU A 97 -8.55 0.70 -4.74
N TYR A 98 -8.43 1.84 -4.07
CA TYR A 98 -9.58 2.59 -3.60
C TYR A 98 -10.30 3.27 -4.75
N GLN A 99 -11.63 3.08 -4.81
CA GLN A 99 -12.53 3.66 -5.81
C GLN A 99 -13.26 4.86 -5.20
N GLU A 100 -12.78 6.06 -5.52
CA GLU A 100 -13.24 7.31 -4.91
C GLU A 100 -14.76 7.53 -5.01
N GLY A 101 -15.32 7.33 -6.21
CA GLY A 101 -16.74 7.60 -6.47
C GLY A 101 -17.69 6.65 -5.74
N GLU A 102 -17.24 5.45 -5.45
CA GLU A 102 -18.06 4.38 -4.86
C GLU A 102 -17.73 4.16 -3.37
N GLN A 103 -16.66 4.75 -2.88
CA GLN A 103 -16.09 4.48 -1.54
C GLN A 103 -15.89 2.97 -1.30
N SER A 104 -15.46 2.28 -2.33
CA SER A 104 -15.27 0.83 -2.40
C SER A 104 -13.83 0.48 -2.77
N PHE A 105 -13.52 -0.81 -2.91
CA PHE A 105 -12.20 -1.29 -3.28
C PHE A 105 -12.31 -2.24 -4.47
N LYS A 106 -11.48 -1.99 -5.48
CA LYS A 106 -11.23 -2.92 -6.57
C LYS A 106 -10.07 -3.83 -6.17
N SER A 107 -10.27 -5.14 -6.22
CA SER A 107 -9.25 -6.12 -5.86
C SER A 107 -8.51 -6.64 -7.08
N TYR A 108 -7.21 -6.89 -6.90
CA TYR A 108 -6.32 -7.57 -7.82
C TYR A 108 -5.66 -8.73 -7.08
N SER A 109 -5.88 -9.95 -7.54
CA SER A 109 -5.49 -11.16 -6.81
C SER A 109 -5.24 -12.34 -7.76
N THR A 110 -4.84 -13.47 -7.21
CA THR A 110 -4.72 -14.72 -7.98
C THR A 110 -6.10 -15.26 -8.38
N SER A 111 -7.13 -15.03 -7.57
CA SER A 111 -8.48 -15.52 -7.82
C SER A 111 -9.13 -14.88 -9.06
N ASN A 112 -8.83 -13.61 -9.35
CA ASN A 112 -9.27 -12.94 -10.58
C ASN A 112 -8.19 -12.89 -11.66
N GLN A 113 -7.11 -13.66 -11.50
CA GLN A 113 -6.00 -13.83 -12.44
C GLN A 113 -5.22 -12.53 -12.75
N CYS A 114 -5.40 -11.49 -11.95
CA CYS A 114 -4.71 -10.22 -12.13
C CYS A 114 -3.27 -10.24 -11.59
N LEU A 115 -2.98 -11.09 -10.58
CA LEU A 115 -1.67 -11.17 -9.95
C LEU A 115 -1.18 -12.62 -9.86
N PRO A 116 0.15 -12.86 -9.88
CA PRO A 116 0.73 -14.18 -9.71
C PRO A 116 0.76 -14.65 -8.26
N SER A 117 0.56 -13.75 -7.29
CA SER A 117 0.58 -14.05 -5.84
C SER A 117 -0.34 -13.11 -5.07
N ASP A 118 -1.01 -13.63 -4.04
CA ASP A 118 -1.82 -12.85 -3.10
C ASP A 118 -1.00 -12.28 -1.94
N TYR A 119 0.28 -12.65 -1.82
CA TYR A 119 1.22 -12.11 -0.85
C TYR A 119 1.96 -10.93 -1.49
N CYS A 120 1.42 -9.72 -1.36
CA CYS A 120 1.97 -8.50 -1.93
C CYS A 120 2.57 -7.65 -0.81
N TYR A 121 3.87 -7.33 -0.94
CA TYR A 121 4.64 -6.66 0.11
C TYR A 121 4.82 -5.17 -0.14
N TYR A 122 4.97 -4.80 -1.40
CA TYR A 122 5.31 -3.43 -1.79
C TYR A 122 4.82 -3.11 -3.19
N ILE A 123 4.47 -1.86 -3.42
CA ILE A 123 4.16 -1.30 -4.74
C ILE A 123 4.82 0.07 -4.84
N CYS A 124 5.35 0.38 -6.00
CA CYS A 124 5.88 1.71 -6.32
C CYS A 124 5.67 2.02 -7.79
N GLU A 125 5.79 3.29 -8.14
CA GLU A 125 5.71 3.79 -9.50
C GLU A 125 7.10 4.18 -10.01
N SER A 126 7.39 3.85 -11.28
CA SER A 126 8.58 4.33 -11.98
C SER A 126 8.44 5.83 -12.27
N VAL A 127 9.50 6.58 -12.02
CA VAL A 127 9.55 8.02 -12.30
C VAL A 127 9.56 8.32 -13.81
N GLU A 128 10.11 7.40 -14.62
CA GLU A 128 10.32 7.63 -16.06
C GLU A 128 9.07 7.36 -16.89
N ASP A 129 8.38 6.25 -16.62
CA ASP A 129 7.32 5.74 -17.49
C ASP A 129 6.00 5.44 -16.75
N HIS A 130 5.91 5.83 -15.49
CA HIS A 130 4.72 5.67 -14.64
C HIS A 130 4.18 4.24 -14.54
N ARG A 131 5.04 3.22 -14.80
CA ARG A 131 4.67 1.83 -14.58
C ARG A 131 4.69 1.47 -13.10
N LEU A 132 3.77 0.65 -12.68
CA LEU A 132 3.71 0.16 -11.33
C LEU A 132 4.52 -1.15 -11.18
N PHE A 133 5.36 -1.20 -10.17
CA PHE A 133 6.14 -2.37 -9.81
C PHE A 133 5.60 -2.95 -8.51
N ILE A 134 5.36 -4.26 -8.50
CA ILE A 134 4.79 -4.98 -7.37
C ILE A 134 5.78 -6.03 -6.91
N LEU A 135 6.26 -5.92 -5.66
CA LEU A 135 7.01 -6.97 -5.00
C LEU A 135 6.04 -7.93 -4.30
N HIS A 136 6.12 -9.20 -4.63
CA HIS A 136 5.20 -10.23 -4.11
C HIS A 136 5.91 -11.57 -3.86
N GLY A 137 5.21 -12.56 -3.32
CA GLY A 137 5.77 -13.85 -2.91
C GLY A 137 6.43 -14.68 -4.02
N LYS A 138 6.19 -14.36 -5.30
CA LYS A 138 6.82 -15.02 -6.45
C LYS A 138 7.88 -14.17 -7.15
N GLY A 139 8.13 -12.93 -6.69
CA GLY A 139 9.15 -12.04 -7.28
C GLY A 139 8.66 -10.61 -7.46
N LEU A 140 9.14 -9.95 -8.51
CA LEU A 140 8.81 -8.59 -8.90
C LEU A 140 8.00 -8.61 -10.20
N SER A 141 6.84 -7.97 -10.21
CA SER A 141 6.02 -7.84 -11.41
C SER A 141 5.88 -6.40 -11.86
N ILE A 142 5.78 -6.21 -13.17
CA ILE A 142 5.33 -4.97 -13.80
C ILE A 142 3.82 -5.08 -14.01
N PHE A 143 3.08 -4.15 -13.43
CA PHE A 143 1.63 -4.13 -13.48
C PHE A 143 1.12 -3.08 -14.44
N ASN A 144 0.31 -3.53 -15.42
CA ASN A 144 -0.39 -2.65 -16.33
C ASN A 144 -1.70 -2.19 -15.67
N ARG A 145 -1.71 -0.94 -15.29
CA ARG A 145 -2.83 -0.33 -14.60
C ARG A 145 -4.10 -0.26 -15.45
N GLU A 146 -3.96 -0.01 -16.75
CA GLU A 146 -5.11 0.17 -17.65
C GLU A 146 -5.81 -1.15 -17.94
N LYS A 147 -5.03 -2.22 -18.07
CA LYS A 147 -5.55 -3.58 -18.23
C LYS A 147 -5.94 -4.22 -16.90
N GLY A 148 -5.34 -3.76 -15.79
CA GLY A 148 -5.53 -4.32 -14.47
C GLY A 148 -4.86 -5.68 -14.28
N GLU A 149 -3.77 -5.95 -15.01
CA GLU A 149 -3.06 -7.23 -15.01
C GLU A 149 -1.53 -7.06 -15.03
N VAL A 150 -0.82 -8.12 -14.67
CA VAL A 150 0.63 -8.18 -14.76
C VAL A 150 1.07 -8.41 -16.20
N GLU A 151 1.97 -7.55 -16.70
CA GLU A 151 2.59 -7.70 -18.03
C GLU A 151 3.80 -8.63 -18.00
N ASN A 152 4.59 -8.57 -16.94
CA ASN A 152 5.81 -9.35 -16.80
C ASN A 152 6.10 -9.64 -15.32
N THR A 153 6.74 -10.78 -15.05
CA THR A 153 7.17 -11.18 -13.71
C THR A 153 8.62 -11.62 -13.72
N TYR A 154 9.43 -11.01 -12.88
CA TYR A 154 10.82 -11.37 -12.64
C TYR A 154 10.91 -12.20 -11.37
N HIS A 155 11.27 -13.46 -11.49
CA HIS A 155 11.44 -14.37 -10.35
C HIS A 155 12.74 -14.05 -9.63
N LEU A 156 12.65 -13.44 -8.44
CA LEU A 156 13.84 -13.06 -7.66
C LEU A 156 14.49 -14.23 -6.92
N PHE A 157 13.79 -15.37 -6.83
CA PHE A 157 14.27 -16.54 -6.10
C PHE A 157 14.25 -17.77 -7.02
N ASN A 158 15.40 -18.33 -7.31
CA ASN A 158 15.50 -19.71 -7.73
C ASN A 158 14.97 -20.59 -6.58
N GLN A 159 14.19 -21.62 -6.89
CA GLN A 159 13.38 -22.47 -5.98
C GLN A 159 14.16 -23.23 -4.90
N THR A 160 15.31 -22.78 -4.43
CA THR A 160 16.19 -23.49 -3.50
C THR A 160 16.32 -22.90 -2.10
N TYR A 161 15.48 -21.94 -1.71
CA TYR A 161 15.47 -21.47 -0.31
C TYR A 161 14.22 -21.89 0.41
N SER A 162 14.28 -23.06 1.03
CA SER A 162 13.40 -23.47 2.11
C SER A 162 13.68 -22.61 3.34
N GLN A 163 12.62 -21.95 3.83
CA GLN A 163 12.49 -21.35 5.16
C GLN A 163 13.66 -20.46 5.64
N GLY A 164 13.52 -19.16 5.43
CA GLY A 164 14.29 -18.13 6.08
C GLY A 164 13.65 -16.77 5.83
N SER A 165 13.41 -16.02 6.89
CA SER A 165 12.87 -14.66 6.86
C SER A 165 13.72 -13.76 5.94
N ALA A 166 13.19 -13.39 4.78
CA ALA A 166 13.86 -12.47 3.88
C ALA A 166 13.61 -11.03 4.32
N SER A 167 14.57 -10.42 4.99
CA SER A 167 14.66 -8.97 5.08
C SER A 167 15.34 -8.46 3.81
N VAL A 168 14.60 -7.84 2.92
CA VAL A 168 15.18 -7.16 1.74
C VAL A 168 15.64 -5.78 2.17
N SER A 169 16.96 -5.59 2.28
CA SER A 169 17.54 -4.27 2.53
C SER A 169 17.56 -3.46 1.21
N TYR A 170 17.01 -2.27 1.24
CA TYR A 170 16.88 -1.32 0.11
C TYR A 170 18.22 -0.80 -0.48
N THR A 171 19.35 -1.25 0.04
CA THR A 171 20.68 -0.71 -0.30
C THR A 171 21.25 -1.14 -1.65
N HIS A 172 20.62 -2.07 -2.38
CA HIS A 172 21.20 -2.62 -3.60
C HIS A 172 20.65 -2.11 -4.94
N LEU A 173 19.61 -1.27 -4.94
CA LEU A 173 19.05 -0.74 -6.19
C LEU A 173 19.75 0.52 -6.72
N ARG A 174 20.71 1.10 -5.99
CA ARG A 174 21.50 2.28 -6.42
C ARG A 174 22.84 1.99 -7.09
N ALA A 175 23.22 0.75 -7.30
CA ALA A 175 24.58 0.39 -7.71
C ALA A 175 24.82 0.28 -9.23
N HIS A 176 23.86 0.62 -10.09
CA HIS A 176 24.02 0.50 -11.54
C HIS A 176 24.10 1.79 -12.34
N GLU A 177 24.19 2.96 -11.69
CA GLU A 177 24.30 4.24 -12.42
C GLU A 177 25.71 4.82 -12.56
N THR A 178 26.77 4.07 -12.30
CA THR A 178 28.14 4.60 -12.46
C THR A 178 29.07 3.65 -13.21
N LEU A 179 28.71 3.22 -14.42
CA LEU A 179 29.66 2.58 -15.34
C LEU A 179 29.27 2.84 -16.80
N SER A 180 29.23 4.11 -17.18
CA SER A 180 29.33 4.51 -18.58
C SER A 180 30.05 5.85 -18.68
N ASP A 181 31.36 5.87 -18.31
CA ASP A 181 32.31 6.87 -18.75
C ASP A 181 33.72 6.33 -18.45
N LEU A 182 34.23 5.52 -19.36
CA LEU A 182 35.66 5.34 -19.68
C LEU A 182 35.80 4.79 -21.10
#